data_b21219d21b45f754eedad6ea6bd366f4
#
_entry.id   b21219d21b45f754eedad6ea6bd366f4
#
_cell.length_a   1.000
_cell.length_b   1.000
_cell.length_c   1.000
_cell.angle_alpha   90.00
_cell.angle_beta   90.00
_cell.angle_gamma   90.00
#
_symmetry.space_group_name_H-M   'P 1'
#
loop_
_entity.id
_entity.type
_entity.pdbx_description
1 polymer ?
#
loop_
_entity_poly.entity_id
_entity_poly.type
_entity_poly.pdbx_seq_one_letter_code
_entity_poly.pdbx_strand_id
1 'polypeptide(L)'
;MEVLFERVAGLDIGKESLCVCVRTPGPGGRRMSQTRTFKTTTRSLVVMRDWLVEAGVTIAAMESTSAYWKAPFYCLEEVMEVWLLNAAHMKAVPGRKTDVRDAE
;
A
#
# COMPACT_ATOMS: atom_id res chain seq x y z
N MET A 1 -9.67 14.28 18.42
CA MET A 1 -8.48 14.04 17.63
C MET A 1 -8.77 13.45 16.27
N GLU A 2 -8.23 14.03 15.28
CA GLU A 2 -8.49 13.55 13.94
C GLU A 2 -7.60 12.42 13.56
N VAL A 3 -8.14 11.48 12.85
CA VAL A 3 -7.33 10.46 12.22
C VAL A 3 -6.98 10.94 10.83
N LEU A 4 -5.70 11.19 10.60
CA LEU A 4 -5.29 11.74 9.33
C LEU A 4 -5.36 10.75 8.19
N PHE A 5 -5.11 9.47 8.47
CA PHE A 5 -5.10 8.47 7.42
C PHE A 5 -6.17 7.44 7.72
N GLU A 6 -7.38 7.76 7.35
CA GLU A 6 -8.50 6.89 7.66
C GLU A 6 -8.55 5.67 6.75
N ARG A 7 -8.20 5.85 5.49
CA ARG A 7 -8.35 4.78 4.50
C ARG A 7 -7.01 4.59 3.83
N VAL A 8 -6.36 3.49 4.17
CA VAL A 8 -5.01 3.23 3.71
C VAL A 8 -4.91 1.81 3.20
N ALA A 9 -3.91 1.56 2.37
CA ALA A 9 -3.64 0.23 1.85
C ALA A 9 -2.18 -0.09 2.02
N GLY A 10 -1.90 -1.36 2.33
CA GLY A 10 -0.56 -1.89 2.33
C GLY A 10 -0.45 -2.95 1.25
N LEU A 11 0.62 -2.87 0.46
CA LEU A 11 0.84 -3.80 -0.64
C LEU A 11 2.14 -4.55 -0.42
N ASP A 12 2.05 -5.87 -0.50
CA ASP A 12 3.22 -6.74 -0.44
C ASP A 12 3.39 -7.32 -1.82
N ILE A 13 4.44 -6.88 -2.54
CA ILE A 13 4.54 -7.11 -3.97
C ILE A 13 5.59 -8.17 -4.26
N GLY A 14 5.19 -9.20 -4.97
CA GLY A 14 6.09 -10.21 -5.46
C GLY A 14 6.18 -10.16 -6.98
N LYS A 15 6.79 -11.18 -7.53
CA LYS A 15 7.04 -11.22 -8.96
C LYS A 15 5.75 -11.36 -9.76
N GLU A 16 4.90 -12.28 -9.34
CA GLU A 16 3.73 -12.62 -10.14
C GLU A 16 2.42 -12.19 -9.51
N SER A 17 2.45 -11.80 -8.26
CA SER A 17 1.23 -11.40 -7.57
C SER A 17 1.58 -10.44 -6.45
N LEU A 18 0.57 -9.75 -5.99
CA LEU A 18 0.72 -8.88 -4.84
C LEU A 18 -0.48 -9.04 -3.94
N CYS A 19 -0.24 -8.87 -2.67
CA CYS A 19 -1.28 -8.95 -1.65
C CYS A 19 -1.57 -7.55 -1.15
N VAL A 20 -2.84 -7.18 -1.12
CA VAL A 20 -3.27 -5.83 -0.77
C VAL A 20 -4.17 -5.90 0.44
N CYS A 21 -3.80 -5.19 1.47
CA CYS A 21 -4.61 -5.08 2.68
C CYS A 21 -5.12 -3.66 2.80
N VAL A 22 -6.44 -3.50 2.82
CA VAL A 22 -7.08 -2.21 2.91
C VAL A 22 -7.64 -2.05 4.31
N ARG A 23 -7.37 -0.89 4.92
CA ARG A 23 -7.91 -0.57 6.21
C ARG A 23 -8.79 0.66 6.11
N THR A 24 -10.00 0.55 6.61
CA THR A 24 -10.97 1.62 6.57
C THR A 24 -11.65 1.73 7.91
N PRO A 25 -12.28 2.87 8.19
CA PRO A 25 -13.05 2.99 9.43
C PRO A 25 -14.27 2.10 9.37
N GLY A 26 -14.62 1.56 10.51
CA GLY A 26 -15.80 0.72 10.64
C GLY A 26 -16.67 1.18 11.77
N PRO A 27 -17.76 0.45 12.03
CA PRO A 27 -18.70 0.86 13.04
C PRO A 27 -18.06 0.86 14.44
N GLY A 28 -18.50 1.79 15.26
CA GLY A 28 -18.03 1.84 16.63
C GLY A 28 -16.60 2.25 16.81
N GLY A 29 -16.04 2.90 15.84
CA GLY A 29 -14.65 3.36 15.93
C GLY A 29 -13.63 2.29 15.65
N ARG A 30 -14.06 1.11 15.28
CA ARG A 30 -13.12 0.04 14.94
C ARG A 30 -12.68 0.15 13.51
N ARG A 31 -11.48 -0.35 13.25
CA ARG A 31 -11.02 -0.38 11.88
C ARG A 31 -11.37 -1.73 11.25
N MET A 32 -11.77 -1.67 10.01
CA MET A 32 -12.03 -2.87 9.24
C MET A 32 -10.89 -3.08 8.28
N SER A 33 -10.59 -4.33 7.99
CA SER A 33 -9.55 -4.63 7.02
C SER A 33 -10.05 -5.69 6.05
N GLN A 34 -9.63 -5.54 4.81
CA GLN A 34 -9.89 -6.50 3.74
C GLN A 34 -8.60 -6.79 3.04
N THR A 35 -8.39 -8.06 2.72
CA THR A 35 -7.18 -8.46 2.03
C THR A 35 -7.55 -9.17 0.74
N ARG A 36 -6.91 -8.77 -0.35
CA ARG A 36 -7.11 -9.41 -1.65
C ARG A 36 -5.77 -9.59 -2.33
N THR A 37 -5.68 -10.61 -3.15
CA THR A 37 -4.49 -10.88 -3.92
C THR A 37 -4.79 -10.63 -5.40
N PHE A 38 -3.86 -9.97 -6.07
CA PHE A 38 -3.98 -9.66 -7.49
C PHE A 38 -2.73 -10.12 -8.22
N LYS A 39 -2.89 -10.44 -9.48
CA LYS A 39 -1.73 -10.70 -10.31
C LYS A 39 -1.11 -9.38 -10.72
N THR A 40 0.17 -9.42 -11.10
CA THR A 40 0.87 -8.20 -11.48
C THR A 40 0.69 -7.84 -12.94
N THR A 41 -0.29 -8.45 -13.61
CA THR A 41 -0.61 -8.06 -14.99
C THR A 41 -1.29 -6.70 -15.00
N THR A 42 -1.19 -6.02 -16.12
CA THR A 42 -1.77 -4.70 -16.26
C THR A 42 -3.27 -4.72 -15.96
N ARG A 43 -3.97 -5.71 -16.50
CA ARG A 43 -5.40 -5.80 -16.27
C ARG A 43 -5.73 -5.93 -14.79
N SER A 44 -5.02 -6.80 -14.09
CA SER A 44 -5.28 -7.01 -12.67
C SER A 44 -4.93 -5.78 -11.84
N LEU A 45 -3.88 -5.06 -12.24
CA LEU A 45 -3.50 -3.87 -11.52
C LEU A 45 -4.56 -2.77 -11.66
N VAL A 46 -5.19 -2.68 -12.83
CA VAL A 46 -6.26 -1.71 -13.01
C VAL A 46 -7.46 -2.07 -12.14
N VAL A 47 -7.79 -3.36 -12.05
CA VAL A 47 -8.87 -3.80 -11.18
C VAL A 47 -8.53 -3.46 -9.73
N MET A 48 -7.30 -3.69 -9.32
CA MET A 48 -6.86 -3.34 -7.98
C MET A 48 -6.98 -1.84 -7.73
N ARG A 49 -6.53 -1.03 -8.68
CA ARG A 49 -6.62 0.41 -8.55
C ARG A 49 -8.07 0.85 -8.38
N ASP A 50 -8.95 0.32 -9.20
CA ASP A 50 -10.36 0.70 -9.12
C ASP A 50 -10.97 0.29 -7.79
N TRP A 51 -10.59 -0.88 -7.28
CA TRP A 51 -11.06 -1.33 -5.99
C TRP A 51 -10.61 -0.38 -4.88
N LEU A 52 -9.34 0.04 -4.94
CA LEU A 52 -8.80 0.94 -3.92
C LEU A 52 -9.46 2.31 -3.99
N VAL A 53 -9.68 2.81 -5.19
CA VAL A 53 -10.34 4.10 -5.34
C VAL A 53 -11.76 4.04 -4.80
N GLU A 54 -12.47 2.96 -5.10
CA GLU A 54 -13.82 2.80 -4.60
C GLU A 54 -13.86 2.70 -3.08
N ALA A 55 -12.83 2.11 -2.50
CA ALA A 55 -12.76 2.02 -1.04
C ALA A 55 -12.35 3.34 -0.40
N GLY A 56 -12.05 4.35 -1.19
CA GLY A 56 -11.68 5.65 -0.67
C GLY A 56 -10.25 5.73 -0.18
N VAL A 57 -9.39 4.80 -0.59
CA VAL A 57 -8.01 4.79 -0.16
C VAL A 57 -7.28 5.99 -0.72
N THR A 58 -6.56 6.71 0.14
CA THR A 58 -5.81 7.89 -0.27
C THR A 58 -4.31 7.69 -0.18
N ILE A 59 -3.85 6.70 0.56
CA ILE A 59 -2.43 6.42 0.71
C ILE A 59 -2.21 4.93 0.59
N ALA A 60 -1.25 4.55 -0.24
CA ALA A 60 -0.83 3.16 -0.40
C ALA A 60 0.65 3.06 -0.07
N ALA A 61 0.99 2.15 0.85
CA ALA A 61 2.38 1.87 1.18
C ALA A 61 2.72 0.51 0.62
N MET A 62 3.82 0.41 -0.10
CA MET A 62 4.16 -0.85 -0.73
C MET A 62 5.57 -1.30 -0.41
N GLU A 63 5.73 -2.60 -0.28
CA GLU A 63 7.00 -3.26 -0.10
C GLU A 63 7.20 -4.24 -1.24
N SER A 64 8.43 -4.36 -1.70
CA SER A 64 8.73 -5.25 -2.80
C SER A 64 10.10 -5.84 -2.60
N THR A 65 10.27 -7.09 -3.02
CA THR A 65 11.55 -7.78 -2.88
C THR A 65 12.55 -7.40 -3.95
N SER A 66 12.12 -6.68 -4.97
CA SER A 66 13.02 -6.30 -6.05
C SER A 66 12.39 -5.13 -6.76
N ALA A 67 12.54 -5.06 -8.07
CA ALA A 67 11.99 -3.97 -8.85
C ALA A 67 10.52 -4.18 -9.23
N TYR A 68 9.87 -5.17 -8.64
CA TYR A 68 8.49 -5.50 -9.02
C TYR A 68 7.50 -4.42 -8.61
N TRP A 69 7.93 -3.45 -7.80
CA TRP A 69 7.07 -2.38 -7.33
C TRP A 69 6.70 -1.40 -8.44
N LYS A 70 7.44 -1.41 -9.54
CA LYS A 70 7.31 -0.31 -10.51
C LYS A 70 5.92 -0.26 -11.15
N ALA A 71 5.44 -1.37 -11.66
CA ALA A 71 4.14 -1.36 -12.32
C ALA A 71 3.01 -0.99 -11.37
N PRO A 72 2.91 -1.58 -10.16
CA PRO A 72 1.88 -1.13 -9.23
C PRO A 72 2.04 0.33 -8.83
N PHE A 73 3.27 0.78 -8.65
CA PHE A 73 3.52 2.16 -8.25
C PHE A 73 2.97 3.12 -9.30
N TYR A 74 3.35 2.91 -10.55
CA TYR A 74 2.93 3.83 -11.59
C TYR A 74 1.43 3.75 -11.84
N CYS A 75 0.84 2.60 -11.57
CA CYS A 75 -0.59 2.45 -11.70
C CYS A 75 -1.34 3.27 -10.64
N LEU A 76 -0.80 3.34 -9.42
CA LEU A 76 -1.50 3.98 -8.31
C LEU A 76 -1.14 5.44 -8.12
N GLU A 77 0.05 5.86 -8.56
CA GLU A 77 0.48 7.22 -8.22
C GLU A 77 -0.39 8.29 -8.86
N GLU A 78 -1.15 7.94 -9.89
CA GLU A 78 -2.02 8.91 -10.53
C GLU A 78 -3.28 9.18 -9.73
N VAL A 79 -3.64 8.30 -8.82
CA VAL A 79 -4.91 8.41 -8.12
C VAL A 79 -4.77 8.52 -6.61
N MET A 80 -3.58 8.29 -6.08
CA MET A 80 -3.38 8.38 -4.64
C MET A 80 -1.92 8.60 -4.34
N GLU A 81 -1.63 8.90 -3.09
CA GLU A 81 -0.26 9.04 -2.64
C GLU A 81 0.31 7.65 -2.40
N VAL A 82 1.52 7.40 -2.92
CA VAL A 82 2.13 6.08 -2.81
C VAL A 82 3.49 6.20 -2.13
N TRP A 83 3.68 5.39 -1.10
CA TRP A 83 4.94 5.33 -0.38
C TRP A 83 5.59 3.99 -0.71
N LEU A 84 6.85 4.04 -1.14
CA LEU A 84 7.60 2.84 -1.41
C LEU A 84 8.52 2.57 -0.23
N LEU A 85 8.29 1.45 0.43
CA LEU A 85 9.10 1.03 1.56
C LEU A 85 10.01 -0.08 1.09
N ASN A 86 11.29 0.09 1.31
CA ASN A 86 12.27 -0.91 0.92
C ASN A 86 12.75 -1.61 2.17
N ALA A 87 12.31 -2.85 2.36
CA ALA A 87 12.64 -3.59 3.57
C ALA A 87 14.14 -3.76 3.75
N ALA A 88 14.84 -4.04 2.64
CA ALA A 88 16.30 -4.21 2.74
C ALA A 88 16.97 -2.90 3.11
N HIS A 89 16.49 -1.82 2.52
CA HIS A 89 17.06 -0.51 2.84
C HIS A 89 16.79 -0.15 4.30
N MET A 90 15.59 -0.42 4.77
CA MET A 90 15.26 -0.08 6.14
C MET A 90 16.09 -0.89 7.12
N LYS A 91 16.40 -2.12 6.79
CA LYS A 91 17.27 -2.92 7.63
C LYS A 91 18.67 -2.38 7.66
N ALA A 92 19.10 -1.79 6.56
CA ALA A 92 20.47 -1.30 6.45
C ALA A 92 20.66 0.06 7.11
N VAL A 93 19.59 0.68 7.60
CA VAL A 93 19.67 2.00 8.23
C VAL A 93 19.47 1.84 9.72
N PRO A 94 20.54 1.69 10.48
CA PRO A 94 20.40 1.45 11.91
C PRO A 94 19.77 2.65 12.59
N GLY A 95 18.97 2.36 13.59
CA GLY A 95 18.35 3.40 14.37
C GLY A 95 17.12 4.03 13.77
N ARG A 96 16.79 3.67 12.58
CA ARG A 96 15.57 4.20 12.01
C ARG A 96 14.41 3.39 12.45
N LYS A 97 13.57 3.98 12.83
CA LYS A 97 12.51 3.21 13.19
C LYS A 97 11.26 3.83 12.85
N THR A 98 11.54 4.05 12.62
CA THR A 98 10.69 4.64 12.39
C THR A 98 10.24 5.26 11.69
N ASP A 99 10.50 5.60 11.62
CA ASP A 99 10.20 6.14 11.12
C ASP A 99 9.58 6.26 10.29
N VAL A 100 9.46 6.12 10.40
CA VAL A 100 9.09 6.17 9.76
C VAL A 100 8.57 6.65 9.33
N ARG A 101 8.54 6.96 9.46
CA ARG A 101 8.33 7.24 9.26
C ARG A 101 8.41 7.80 8.67
N ASP A 102 8.63 7.91 8.77
CA ASP A 102 8.92 8.25 8.37
C ASP A 102 9.01 8.44 7.66
N ALA A 103 8.93 8.55 7.53
CA ALA A 103 9.08 8.51 7.06
C ALA A 103 9.13 8.81 6.70
N GLU A 104 8.93 9.00 6.82
CA GLU A 104 9.12 8.97 6.77
C GLU A 104 9.16 9.02 6.64
#